data_bd600230c934890676a2bfd91787e3b4
#
_entry.id   bd600230c934890676a2bfd91787e3b4
#
_cell.length_a   1.000
_cell.length_b   1.000
_cell.length_c   1.000
_cell.angle_alpha   90.00
_cell.angle_beta   90.00
_cell.angle_gamma   90.00
#
_symmetry.space_group_name_H-M   'P 1'
#
loop_
_entity.id
_entity.type
_entity.pdbx_description
1 polymer ?
#
loop_
_entity_poly.entity_id
_entity_poly.type
_entity_poly.pdbx_seq_one_letter_code
_entity_poly.pdbx_strand_id
1 'polypeptide(L)'
;MTTIGYARVSTTDQNLDIQEAALRTAGCDMIRSEKRSGTTTAGRTELQIVLDFLRKGDVLMVTRIDRLARSIGDLQDIVRAVRAKGAALKATEQPIDTSTAAGKAFLDMLGVFAEFETNLRKERQLEGIADAKARGVYRGRNASIDPAKVREMAAQGVGATAIAKALKIGRASVYRALEGVG
;
A
#
# COMPACT_ATOMS: atom_id res chain seq x y z
N MET A 1 31.72 11.98 -3.78
CA MET A 1 30.86 11.57 -2.66
C MET A 1 29.99 12.76 -2.34
N THR A 2 28.72 12.69 -2.65
CA THR A 2 27.76 13.78 -2.45
C THR A 2 26.73 13.36 -1.40
N THR A 3 26.42 14.27 -0.48
CA THR A 3 25.39 14.03 0.54
C THR A 3 24.12 14.75 0.13
N ILE A 4 23.07 13.98 -0.20
CA ILE A 4 21.79 14.50 -0.67
C ILE A 4 20.79 14.37 0.46
N GLY A 5 20.29 15.51 0.94
CA GLY A 5 19.23 15.58 1.92
C GLY A 5 17.84 15.41 1.28
N TYR A 6 16.97 14.65 1.93
CA TYR A 6 15.55 14.57 1.56
C TYR A 6 14.67 14.93 2.76
N ALA A 7 13.76 15.88 2.55
CA ALA A 7 12.79 16.33 3.54
C ALA A 7 11.36 16.14 3.03
N ARG A 8 10.43 15.75 3.92
CA ARG A 8 9.02 15.59 3.56
C ARG A 8 8.11 16.06 4.68
N VAL A 9 7.08 16.83 4.31
CA VAL A 9 6.02 17.25 5.23
C VAL A 9 4.65 16.94 4.64
N SER A 10 3.65 16.79 5.52
CA SER A 10 2.25 16.82 5.12
C SER A 10 1.85 18.25 4.75
N THR A 11 0.75 18.43 4.02
CA THR A 11 0.26 19.74 3.57
C THR A 11 -0.08 20.71 4.72
N THR A 12 -0.29 20.19 5.94
CA THR A 12 -0.62 20.95 7.15
C THR A 12 0.58 21.22 8.06
N ASP A 13 1.78 20.72 7.73
CA ASP A 13 2.93 20.74 8.63
C ASP A 13 3.89 21.88 8.27
N GLN A 14 4.18 22.75 9.23
CA GLN A 14 5.07 23.91 9.10
C GLN A 14 6.57 23.54 9.28
N ASN A 15 6.89 22.25 9.41
CA ASN A 15 8.21 21.78 9.83
C ASN A 15 9.21 21.52 8.67
N LEU A 16 8.94 21.97 7.44
CA LEU A 16 9.87 21.76 6.33
C LEU A 16 11.18 22.53 6.53
N ASP A 17 11.08 23.79 6.91
CA ASP A 17 12.24 24.65 7.11
C ASP A 17 13.16 24.12 8.21
N ILE A 18 12.59 23.55 9.28
CA ILE A 18 13.32 22.91 10.37
C ILE A 18 14.10 21.68 9.86
N GLN A 19 13.47 20.82 9.05
CA GLN A 19 14.13 19.66 8.47
C GLN A 19 15.25 20.07 7.52
N GLU A 20 15.00 21.06 6.66
CA GLU A 20 16.02 21.56 5.74
C GLU A 20 17.20 22.19 6.49
N ALA A 21 16.93 22.98 7.55
CA ALA A 21 17.99 23.55 8.38
C ALA A 21 18.83 22.46 9.04
N ALA A 22 18.20 21.42 9.60
CA ALA A 22 18.90 20.28 10.21
C ALA A 22 19.77 19.53 9.18
N LEU A 23 19.24 19.31 7.96
CA LEU A 23 20.01 18.66 6.89
C LEU A 23 21.18 19.51 6.40
N ARG A 24 21.02 20.84 6.31
CA ARG A 24 22.14 21.76 6.01
C ARG A 24 23.22 21.71 7.08
N THR A 25 22.81 21.75 8.34
CA THR A 25 23.73 21.65 9.49
C THR A 25 24.47 20.30 9.52
N ALA A 26 23.81 19.22 9.06
CA ALA A 26 24.41 17.91 8.95
C ALA A 26 25.35 17.76 7.74
N GLY A 27 25.53 18.80 6.91
CA GLY A 27 26.48 18.83 5.81
C GLY A 27 25.92 18.27 4.49
N CYS A 28 24.60 18.38 4.24
CA CYS A 28 24.07 18.03 2.92
C CYS A 28 24.50 19.04 1.86
N ASP A 29 25.05 18.54 0.74
CA ASP A 29 25.45 19.35 -0.41
C ASP A 29 24.24 19.85 -1.19
N MET A 30 23.17 19.05 -1.21
CA MET A 30 21.92 19.34 -1.90
C MET A 30 20.75 18.85 -1.04
N ILE A 31 19.63 19.58 -1.07
CA ILE A 31 18.40 19.17 -0.38
C ILE A 31 17.25 19.18 -1.36
N ARG A 32 16.47 18.09 -1.36
CA ARG A 32 15.23 17.95 -2.08
C ARG A 32 14.08 17.80 -1.09
N SER A 33 13.00 18.52 -1.31
CA SER A 33 11.89 18.56 -0.36
C SER A 33 10.54 18.40 -1.05
N GLU A 34 9.62 17.72 -0.37
CA GLU A 34 8.24 17.50 -0.83
C GLU A 34 7.22 17.96 0.21
N LYS A 35 6.23 18.73 -0.28
CA LYS A 35 5.00 19.02 0.48
C LYS A 35 3.87 18.18 -0.07
N ARG A 36 3.47 17.08 0.60
CA ARG A 36 2.34 16.25 0.15
C ARG A 36 1.62 15.49 1.24
N SER A 37 0.29 15.31 1.04
CA SER A 37 -0.55 14.43 1.84
C SER A 37 -0.17 12.95 1.64
N GLY A 38 -0.18 12.18 2.74
CA GLY A 38 0.42 10.87 2.88
C GLY A 38 -0.22 9.69 2.15
N THR A 39 -1.16 9.85 1.21
CA THR A 39 -2.07 8.76 0.80
C THR A 39 -1.68 7.99 -0.46
N THR A 40 -0.78 8.46 -1.31
CA THR A 40 -0.42 7.73 -2.55
C THR A 40 1.09 7.69 -2.80
N THR A 41 1.61 6.52 -3.24
CA THR A 41 2.99 6.35 -3.72
C THR A 41 3.23 7.07 -5.06
N ALA A 42 2.18 7.23 -5.86
CA ALA A 42 2.20 8.01 -7.09
C ALA A 42 2.32 9.50 -6.75
N GLY A 43 3.54 10.01 -6.60
CA GLY A 43 3.76 11.44 -6.37
C GLY A 43 4.93 11.81 -5.47
N ARG A 44 5.84 10.87 -5.19
CA ARG A 44 7.13 11.19 -4.56
C ARG A 44 8.17 11.53 -5.63
N THR A 45 7.87 12.55 -6.41
CA THR A 45 8.69 12.94 -7.56
C THR A 45 10.10 13.32 -7.11
N GLU A 46 10.22 14.05 -6.00
CA GLU A 46 11.52 14.49 -5.50
C GLU A 46 12.34 13.31 -4.92
N LEU A 47 11.71 12.38 -4.21
CA LEU A 47 12.40 11.17 -3.75
C LEU A 47 12.87 10.33 -4.93
N GLN A 48 12.02 10.14 -5.95
CA GLN A 48 12.39 9.37 -7.13
C GLN A 48 13.56 10.02 -7.87
N ILE A 49 13.53 11.34 -8.04
CA ILE A 49 14.66 12.10 -8.61
C ILE A 49 15.93 11.84 -7.80
N VAL A 50 15.87 11.92 -6.47
CA VAL A 50 17.05 11.65 -5.62
C VAL A 50 17.55 10.23 -5.85
N LEU A 51 16.68 9.21 -5.80
CA LEU A 51 17.06 7.82 -6.01
C LEU A 51 17.68 7.57 -7.39
N ASP A 52 17.19 8.25 -8.42
CA ASP A 52 17.70 8.10 -9.79
C ASP A 52 19.09 8.74 -9.95
N PHE A 53 19.34 9.85 -9.25
CA PHE A 53 20.62 10.59 -9.30
C PHE A 53 21.72 10.02 -8.41
N LEU A 54 21.40 9.20 -7.40
CA LEU A 54 22.39 8.58 -6.52
C LEU A 54 23.42 7.77 -7.29
N ARG A 55 24.69 7.91 -6.88
CA ARG A 55 25.85 7.21 -7.42
C ARG A 55 26.59 6.48 -6.31
N LYS A 56 27.48 5.60 -6.71
CA LYS A 56 28.37 4.87 -5.78
C LYS A 56 29.14 5.83 -4.88
N GLY A 57 29.02 5.62 -3.58
CA GLY A 57 29.68 6.42 -2.54
C GLY A 57 28.86 7.62 -2.06
N ASP A 58 27.71 7.95 -2.69
CA ASP A 58 26.85 9.03 -2.21
C ASP A 58 26.05 8.61 -0.96
N VAL A 59 25.55 9.62 -0.25
CA VAL A 59 24.72 9.42 0.95
C VAL A 59 23.37 10.09 0.78
N LEU A 60 22.29 9.31 0.89
CA LEU A 60 20.96 9.84 1.10
C LEU A 60 20.78 10.14 2.59
N MET A 61 20.53 11.39 2.94
CA MET A 61 20.37 11.82 4.33
C MET A 61 18.94 12.32 4.59
N VAL A 62 18.37 11.88 5.70
CA VAL A 62 17.05 12.31 6.18
C VAL A 62 17.13 12.71 7.64
N THR A 63 16.18 13.48 8.15
CA THR A 63 16.13 13.76 9.59
C THR A 63 15.67 12.53 10.36
N ARG A 64 14.60 11.88 9.87
CA ARG A 64 13.99 10.69 10.47
C ARG A 64 13.46 9.74 9.41
N ILE A 65 13.38 8.46 9.73
CA ILE A 65 12.91 7.43 8.80
C ILE A 65 11.41 7.59 8.45
N ASP A 66 10.59 8.07 9.38
CA ASP A 66 9.16 8.33 9.11
C ASP A 66 8.93 9.49 8.11
N ARG A 67 9.93 10.33 7.88
CA ARG A 67 9.93 11.33 6.80
C ARG A 67 10.30 10.72 5.45
N LEU A 68 11.05 9.65 5.44
CA LEU A 68 11.45 8.95 4.22
C LEU A 68 10.42 7.91 3.79
N ALA A 69 10.01 7.04 4.70
CA ALA A 69 9.17 5.89 4.42
C ALA A 69 7.83 5.96 5.16
N ARG A 70 6.81 5.29 4.62
CA ARG A 70 5.44 5.22 5.19
C ARG A 70 5.17 3.90 5.89
N SER A 71 5.94 2.89 5.56
CA SER A 71 5.89 1.55 6.12
C SER A 71 7.29 0.97 6.12
N ILE A 72 7.47 -0.12 6.85
CA ILE A 72 8.74 -0.83 6.86
C ILE A 72 9.05 -1.45 5.49
N GLY A 73 8.02 -1.93 4.77
CA GLY A 73 8.19 -2.41 3.39
C GLY A 73 8.68 -1.32 2.43
N ASP A 74 8.07 -0.12 2.49
CA ASP A 74 8.50 1.05 1.72
C ASP A 74 9.95 1.45 2.05
N LEU A 75 10.33 1.39 3.34
CA LEU A 75 11.72 1.61 3.77
C LEU A 75 12.69 0.60 3.17
N GLN A 76 12.32 -0.67 3.18
CA GLN A 76 13.16 -1.73 2.61
C GLN A 76 13.36 -1.56 1.10
N ASP A 77 12.31 -1.15 0.37
CA ASP A 77 12.38 -0.88 -1.06
C ASP A 77 13.33 0.29 -1.35
N ILE A 78 13.22 1.37 -0.58
CA ILE A 78 14.13 2.52 -0.68
C ILE A 78 15.57 2.12 -0.35
N VAL A 79 15.80 1.39 0.74
CA VAL A 79 17.14 0.92 1.13
C VAL A 79 17.73 0.00 0.06
N ARG A 80 16.94 -0.88 -0.54
CA ARG A 80 17.39 -1.73 -1.67
C ARG A 80 17.81 -0.88 -2.87
N ALA A 81 17.01 0.13 -3.23
CA ALA A 81 17.33 1.05 -4.32
C ALA A 81 18.63 1.83 -4.06
N VAL A 82 18.82 2.37 -2.86
CA VAL A 82 20.03 3.08 -2.44
C VAL A 82 21.25 2.16 -2.50
N ARG A 83 21.14 0.94 -1.95
CA ARG A 83 22.21 -0.06 -1.99
C ARG A 83 22.56 -0.50 -3.41
N ALA A 84 21.57 -0.67 -4.29
CA ALA A 84 21.81 -1.04 -5.70
C ALA A 84 22.64 0.00 -6.45
N LYS A 85 22.55 1.28 -6.04
CA LYS A 85 23.39 2.37 -6.56
C LYS A 85 24.77 2.43 -5.89
N GLY A 86 25.04 1.59 -4.89
CA GLY A 86 26.27 1.63 -4.10
C GLY A 86 26.35 2.86 -3.18
N ALA A 87 25.21 3.46 -2.86
CA ALA A 87 25.06 4.59 -1.94
C ALA A 87 24.67 4.11 -0.53
N ALA A 88 24.69 5.04 0.45
CA ALA A 88 24.26 4.79 1.82
C ALA A 88 23.06 5.64 2.21
N LEU A 89 22.29 5.17 3.19
CA LEU A 89 21.22 5.92 3.85
C LEU A 89 21.64 6.28 5.26
N LYS A 90 21.42 7.53 5.67
CA LYS A 90 21.70 8.02 7.02
C LYS A 90 20.54 8.85 7.56
N ALA A 91 20.24 8.71 8.86
CA ALA A 91 19.29 9.59 9.57
C ALA A 91 20.06 10.44 10.61
N THR A 92 19.67 11.72 10.78
CA THR A 92 20.34 12.62 11.70
C THR A 92 19.86 12.51 13.14
N GLU A 93 18.55 12.20 13.32
CA GLU A 93 17.91 12.10 14.63
C GLU A 93 17.74 10.66 15.13
N GLN A 94 18.18 9.68 14.37
CA GLN A 94 18.08 8.25 14.69
C GLN A 94 19.42 7.56 14.40
N PRO A 95 19.78 6.52 15.16
CA PRO A 95 21.06 5.82 15.00
C PRO A 95 21.03 4.89 13.77
N ILE A 96 20.69 5.43 12.61
CA ILE A 96 20.55 4.69 11.35
C ILE A 96 21.61 5.21 10.38
N ASP A 97 22.54 4.34 10.03
CA ASP A 97 23.58 4.58 9.05
C ASP A 97 23.93 3.26 8.34
N THR A 98 23.47 3.11 7.11
CA THR A 98 23.66 1.88 6.33
C THR A 98 25.10 1.70 5.82
N SER A 99 25.97 2.67 6.02
CA SER A 99 27.41 2.51 5.75
C SER A 99 28.10 1.62 6.79
N THR A 100 27.52 1.52 8.00
CA THR A 100 28.04 0.71 9.10
C THR A 100 27.41 -0.68 9.14
N ALA A 101 28.15 -1.65 9.70
CA ALA A 101 27.65 -3.01 9.90
C ALA A 101 26.45 -3.01 10.87
N ALA A 102 26.51 -2.21 11.94
CA ALA A 102 25.42 -2.10 12.93
C ALA A 102 24.15 -1.50 12.32
N GLY A 103 24.25 -0.45 11.53
CA GLY A 103 23.09 0.15 10.85
C GLY A 103 22.46 -0.79 9.81
N LYS A 104 23.28 -1.60 9.11
CA LYS A 104 22.77 -2.65 8.22
C LYS A 104 22.00 -3.71 9.01
N ALA A 105 22.58 -4.24 10.08
CA ALA A 105 21.95 -5.26 10.91
C ALA A 105 20.63 -4.76 11.54
N PHE A 106 20.60 -3.50 11.97
CA PHE A 106 19.38 -2.87 12.49
C PHE A 106 18.25 -2.84 11.45
N LEU A 107 18.55 -2.43 10.22
CA LEU A 107 17.55 -2.40 9.14
C LEU A 107 17.11 -3.80 8.71
N ASP A 108 18.01 -4.77 8.69
CA ASP A 108 17.69 -6.16 8.38
C ASP A 108 16.76 -6.73 9.46
N MET A 109 17.01 -6.42 10.74
CA MET A 109 16.14 -6.81 11.86
C MET A 109 14.75 -6.14 11.78
N LEU A 110 14.67 -4.85 11.46
CA LEU A 110 13.39 -4.18 11.22
C LEU A 110 12.59 -4.88 10.11
N GLY A 111 13.26 -5.39 9.08
CA GLY A 111 12.65 -6.16 8.02
C GLY A 111 11.99 -7.44 8.51
N VAL A 112 12.69 -8.19 9.33
CA VAL A 112 12.16 -9.42 9.96
C VAL A 112 10.93 -9.11 10.83
N PHE A 113 10.97 -8.04 11.63
CA PHE A 113 9.81 -7.62 12.43
C PHE A 113 8.60 -7.22 11.58
N ALA A 114 8.82 -6.55 10.45
CA ALA A 114 7.73 -6.19 9.53
C ALA A 114 7.06 -7.39 8.90
N GLU A 115 7.85 -8.36 8.50
CA GLU A 115 7.34 -9.63 7.94
C GLU A 115 6.55 -10.40 9.00
N PHE A 116 7.07 -10.49 10.21
CA PHE A 116 6.39 -11.11 11.35
C PHE A 116 5.05 -10.42 11.65
N GLU A 117 5.02 -9.08 11.73
CA GLU A 117 3.77 -8.33 11.95
C GLU A 117 2.75 -8.56 10.83
N THR A 118 3.21 -8.62 9.58
CA THR A 118 2.36 -8.87 8.41
C THR A 118 1.76 -10.28 8.47
N ASN A 119 2.56 -11.28 8.85
CA ASN A 119 2.11 -12.65 8.99
C ASN A 119 1.10 -12.80 10.12
N LEU A 120 1.34 -12.17 11.27
CA LEU A 120 0.37 -12.15 12.38
C LEU A 120 -0.97 -11.51 12.00
N ARG A 121 -0.95 -10.41 11.27
CA ARG A 121 -2.18 -9.77 10.77
C ARG A 121 -2.94 -10.68 9.82
N LYS A 122 -2.23 -11.36 8.91
CA LYS A 122 -2.82 -12.32 7.97
C LYS A 122 -3.45 -13.51 8.69
N GLU A 123 -2.77 -14.05 9.70
CA GLU A 123 -3.26 -15.15 10.52
C GLU A 123 -4.55 -14.77 11.25
N ARG A 124 -4.56 -13.65 11.98
CA ARG A 124 -5.77 -13.12 12.63
C ARG A 124 -6.91 -12.83 11.65
N GLN A 125 -6.60 -12.37 10.44
CA GLN A 125 -7.61 -12.16 9.41
C GLN A 125 -8.21 -13.47 8.94
N LEU A 126 -7.41 -14.53 8.73
CA LEU A 126 -7.88 -15.85 8.33
C LEU A 126 -8.74 -16.48 9.43
N GLU A 127 -8.33 -16.37 10.70
CA GLU A 127 -9.13 -16.79 11.84
C GLU A 127 -10.47 -16.07 11.90
N GLY A 128 -10.47 -14.75 11.77
CA GLY A 128 -11.70 -13.94 11.74
C GLY A 128 -12.62 -14.29 10.58
N ILE A 129 -12.06 -14.63 9.40
CA ILE A 129 -12.83 -15.11 8.24
C ILE A 129 -13.42 -16.50 8.52
N ALA A 130 -12.64 -17.40 9.13
CA ALA A 130 -13.11 -18.74 9.49
C ALA A 130 -14.27 -18.67 10.49
N ASP A 131 -14.14 -17.85 11.52
CA ASP A 131 -15.19 -17.59 12.50
C ASP A 131 -16.44 -16.98 11.89
N ALA A 132 -16.28 -16.00 10.99
CA ALA A 132 -17.39 -15.37 10.29
C ALA A 132 -18.12 -16.36 9.36
N LYS A 133 -17.38 -17.26 8.69
CA LYS A 133 -17.96 -18.37 7.91
C LYS A 133 -18.73 -19.34 8.79
N ALA A 134 -18.17 -19.74 9.92
CA ALA A 134 -18.82 -20.65 10.87
C ALA A 134 -20.12 -20.06 11.43
N ARG A 135 -20.16 -18.74 11.66
CA ARG A 135 -21.37 -18.00 12.08
C ARG A 135 -22.35 -17.69 10.95
N GLY A 136 -22.07 -18.12 9.71
CA GLY A 136 -22.95 -17.85 8.55
C GLY A 136 -23.05 -16.39 8.13
N VAL A 137 -22.09 -15.54 8.52
CA VAL A 137 -22.07 -14.12 8.16
C VAL A 137 -21.82 -13.94 6.65
N TYR A 138 -21.05 -14.83 6.03
CA TYR A 138 -20.80 -14.84 4.60
C TYR A 138 -21.95 -15.54 3.86
N ARG A 139 -22.97 -14.77 3.50
CA ARG A 139 -24.12 -15.26 2.72
C ARG A 139 -23.92 -15.16 1.20
N GLY A 140 -22.71 -14.82 0.75
CA GLY A 140 -22.45 -14.58 -0.65
C GLY A 140 -23.12 -13.29 -1.17
N ARG A 141 -23.15 -13.14 -2.48
CA ARG A 141 -23.90 -12.05 -3.12
C ARG A 141 -25.39 -12.32 -2.94
N ASN A 142 -26.15 -11.32 -2.49
CA ASN A 142 -27.61 -11.42 -2.43
C ASN A 142 -28.15 -11.85 -3.80
N ALA A 143 -29.07 -12.82 -3.78
CA ALA A 143 -29.71 -13.26 -5.00
C ALA A 143 -30.42 -12.05 -5.64
N SER A 144 -29.90 -11.61 -6.77
CA SER A 144 -30.46 -10.46 -7.51
C SER A 144 -31.65 -10.84 -8.37
N ILE A 145 -31.99 -12.12 -8.40
CA ILE A 145 -33.08 -12.67 -9.20
C ILE A 145 -34.03 -13.39 -8.25
N ASP A 146 -35.27 -13.02 -8.27
CA ASP A 146 -36.33 -13.72 -7.56
C ASP A 146 -36.87 -14.87 -8.44
N PRO A 147 -36.53 -16.15 -8.12
CA PRO A 147 -36.98 -17.28 -8.92
C PRO A 147 -38.51 -17.48 -8.88
N ALA A 148 -39.15 -17.05 -7.80
CA ALA A 148 -40.60 -17.17 -7.66
C ALA A 148 -41.31 -16.28 -8.70
N LYS A 149 -40.83 -15.05 -8.86
CA LYS A 149 -41.36 -14.10 -9.83
C LYS A 149 -41.15 -14.54 -11.28
N VAL A 150 -40.00 -15.20 -11.56
CA VAL A 150 -39.71 -15.78 -12.88
C VAL A 150 -40.71 -16.92 -13.18
N ARG A 151 -40.97 -17.82 -12.22
CA ARG A 151 -41.93 -18.93 -12.37
C ARG A 151 -43.37 -18.46 -12.51
N GLU A 152 -43.75 -17.44 -11.76
CA GLU A 152 -45.08 -16.84 -11.84
C GLU A 152 -45.35 -16.29 -13.26
N MET A 153 -44.42 -15.50 -13.81
CA MET A 153 -44.55 -14.97 -15.17
C MET A 153 -44.57 -16.07 -16.23
N ALA A 154 -43.78 -17.14 -16.04
CA ALA A 154 -43.77 -18.27 -16.95
C ALA A 154 -45.13 -19.04 -16.91
N ALA A 155 -45.74 -19.21 -15.72
CA ALA A 155 -47.04 -19.82 -15.55
C ALA A 155 -48.15 -19.01 -16.21
N GLN A 156 -47.99 -17.69 -16.32
CA GLN A 156 -48.87 -16.80 -17.07
C GLN A 156 -48.69 -16.85 -18.61
N GLY A 157 -47.83 -17.76 -19.10
CA GLY A 157 -47.53 -17.93 -20.52
C GLY A 157 -46.54 -16.93 -21.10
N VAL A 158 -45.85 -16.15 -20.27
CA VAL A 158 -44.85 -15.16 -20.74
C VAL A 158 -43.57 -15.88 -21.15
N GLY A 159 -43.15 -15.69 -22.39
CA GLY A 159 -41.93 -16.31 -22.91
C GLY A 159 -40.64 -15.80 -22.26
N ALA A 160 -39.59 -16.67 -22.20
CA ALA A 160 -38.33 -16.38 -21.48
C ALA A 160 -37.65 -15.07 -21.91
N THR A 161 -37.77 -14.67 -23.17
CA THR A 161 -37.20 -13.39 -23.67
C THR A 161 -37.96 -12.18 -23.10
N ALA A 162 -39.29 -12.26 -22.96
CA ALA A 162 -40.09 -11.20 -22.38
C ALA A 162 -39.86 -11.08 -20.87
N ILE A 163 -39.74 -12.22 -20.16
CA ILE A 163 -39.38 -12.27 -18.73
C ILE A 163 -38.02 -11.62 -18.50
N ALA A 164 -36.99 -11.98 -19.31
CA ALA A 164 -35.66 -11.42 -19.22
C ALA A 164 -35.67 -9.89 -19.36
N LYS A 165 -36.44 -9.37 -20.31
CA LYS A 165 -36.62 -7.94 -20.56
C LYS A 165 -37.33 -7.24 -19.41
N ALA A 166 -38.45 -7.82 -18.93
CA ALA A 166 -39.27 -7.26 -17.85
C ALA A 166 -38.51 -7.17 -16.52
N LEU A 167 -37.73 -8.20 -16.18
CA LEU A 167 -36.97 -8.28 -14.93
C LEU A 167 -35.53 -7.73 -15.05
N LYS A 168 -35.13 -7.25 -16.23
CA LYS A 168 -33.78 -6.73 -16.53
C LYS A 168 -32.68 -7.75 -16.20
N ILE A 169 -32.90 -9.02 -16.50
CA ILE A 169 -31.96 -10.12 -16.26
C ILE A 169 -31.56 -10.82 -17.57
N GLY A 170 -30.49 -11.59 -17.55
CA GLY A 170 -30.08 -12.37 -18.71
C GLY A 170 -31.05 -13.54 -19.01
N ARG A 171 -31.27 -13.89 -20.28
CA ARG A 171 -32.09 -15.08 -20.68
C ARG A 171 -31.59 -16.38 -20.02
N ALA A 172 -30.28 -16.57 -19.94
CA ALA A 172 -29.70 -17.73 -19.26
C ALA A 172 -30.12 -17.81 -17.78
N SER A 173 -30.30 -16.69 -17.12
CA SER A 173 -30.77 -16.61 -15.73
C SER A 173 -32.23 -16.98 -15.59
N VAL A 174 -33.07 -16.65 -16.59
CA VAL A 174 -34.45 -17.08 -16.61
C VAL A 174 -34.55 -18.61 -16.70
N TYR A 175 -33.80 -19.23 -17.60
CA TYR A 175 -33.81 -20.69 -17.72
C TYR A 175 -33.31 -21.36 -16.44
N ARG A 176 -32.24 -20.89 -15.82
CA ARG A 176 -31.76 -21.41 -14.53
C ARG A 176 -32.79 -21.30 -13.41
N ALA A 177 -33.52 -20.20 -13.37
CA ALA A 177 -34.58 -20.00 -12.36
C ALA A 177 -35.78 -20.93 -12.59
N LEU A 178 -36.06 -21.32 -13.84
CA LEU A 178 -37.11 -22.27 -14.20
C LEU A 178 -36.71 -23.73 -13.94
N GLU A 179 -35.44 -24.08 -14.16
CA GLU A 179 -34.88 -25.42 -13.96
C GLU A 179 -34.66 -25.77 -12.49
N GLY A 180 -34.75 -24.80 -11.58
CA GLY A 180 -34.64 -25.04 -10.14
C GLY A 180 -33.25 -25.33 -9.60
N VAL A 181 -32.19 -25.10 -10.40
CA VAL A 181 -30.82 -25.24 -9.98
C VAL A 181 -30.38 -23.92 -9.32
N GLY A 182 -30.33 -23.93 -7.97
CA GLY A 182 -29.80 -22.88 -7.10
C GLY A 182 -28.50 -23.31 -6.50
#